data_1b20c0dd3c07e2e81666f991c9119525
#
_entry.id   1b20c0dd3c07e2e81666f991c9119525
#
_cell.length_a   1.000
_cell.length_b   1.000
_cell.length_c   1.000
_cell.angle_alpha   90.00
_cell.angle_beta   90.00
_cell.angle_gamma   90.00
#
_symmetry.space_group_name_H-M   'P 1'
#
loop_
_entity.id
_entity.type
_entity.pdbx_description
1 polymer ?
#
loop_
_entity_poly.entity_id
_entity_poly.type
_entity_poly.pdbx_seq_one_letter_code
_entity_poly.pdbx_strand_id
1 'polypeptide(L)'
;MKFIPSYFRIETPLLSPKYKFITYKRVENFRINLDGFNNSEDYLISQMGSKSRSQLRRRIHRLEACFNINYVFYYGDISKQKYDFLFKELKLLIERRFNQRGDSYSLKDKWNFIKENSYQLILEKKASLFVIYDENKPIDICLSYHFQNITQHLIRSYDIDYSKYWVGQIDIWKQIDWCLLNNFKIFDLMWGKLDYKVRWCNEISLFEHHFIFKNNNPLKLLFVKIMINLYKISDYVKQKCFFKWLIKTKLNFTLNPKSQIEKKESIITLETISKMPLNDDITSININNASYKFLRKTVYDFQYLNFENTANINVFKINNEVDSYIVQGAKSQIKVLIN
;
A
#
# COMPACT_ATOMS: atom_id res chain seq x y z
N MET A 1 -24.08 -7.95 -11.22
CA MET A 1 -23.15 -7.13 -10.41
C MET A 1 -21.95 -7.98 -10.07
N LYS A 2 -20.74 -7.40 -9.92
CA LYS A 2 -19.51 -8.15 -9.67
C LYS A 2 -18.80 -7.59 -8.45
N PHE A 3 -18.11 -8.46 -7.69
CA PHE A 3 -17.30 -8.08 -6.51
C PHE A 3 -18.09 -7.34 -5.43
N ILE A 4 -19.23 -7.89 -5.06
CA ILE A 4 -20.04 -7.40 -3.95
C ILE A 4 -19.57 -8.16 -2.70
N PRO A 5 -19.16 -7.46 -1.62
CA PRO A 5 -18.84 -8.12 -0.37
C PRO A 5 -20.06 -8.88 0.18
N SER A 6 -19.87 -10.11 0.66
CA SER A 6 -20.98 -10.94 1.15
C SER A 6 -21.68 -10.38 2.40
N TYR A 7 -21.06 -9.41 3.08
CA TYR A 7 -21.68 -8.69 4.20
C TYR A 7 -22.62 -7.56 3.76
N PHE A 8 -22.60 -7.15 2.48
CA PHE A 8 -23.63 -6.30 1.90
C PHE A 8 -24.87 -7.12 1.60
N ARG A 9 -25.83 -7.07 2.49
CA ARG A 9 -27.14 -7.68 2.24
C ARG A 9 -27.90 -6.84 1.24
N ILE A 10 -28.03 -7.33 0.01
CA ILE A 10 -28.98 -6.77 -0.94
C ILE A 10 -30.35 -7.30 -0.52
N GLU A 11 -31.21 -6.42 -0.05
CA GLU A 11 -32.59 -6.78 0.23
C GLU A 11 -33.26 -7.20 -1.09
N THR A 12 -33.45 -8.50 -1.23
CA THR A 12 -34.13 -9.11 -2.40
C THR A 12 -35.66 -9.06 -2.34
N PRO A 13 -36.36 -8.64 -1.25
CA PRO A 13 -37.82 -8.57 -1.24
C PRO A 13 -38.43 -7.65 -2.29
N LEU A 14 -37.65 -6.69 -2.82
CA LEU A 14 -38.07 -5.79 -3.89
C LEU A 14 -38.02 -6.45 -5.29
N LEU A 15 -37.42 -7.64 -5.41
CA LEU A 15 -37.43 -8.37 -6.67
C LEU A 15 -38.78 -9.10 -6.80
N SER A 16 -39.62 -8.60 -7.70
CA SER A 16 -40.86 -9.30 -8.13
C SER A 16 -40.54 -10.79 -8.39
N PRO A 17 -41.47 -11.74 -8.13
CA PRO A 17 -41.32 -13.16 -8.48
C PRO A 17 -40.95 -13.41 -9.94
N LYS A 18 -41.07 -12.40 -10.78
CA LYS A 18 -40.62 -12.38 -12.17
C LYS A 18 -39.11 -12.47 -12.36
N TYR A 19 -38.32 -12.18 -11.29
CA TYR A 19 -36.85 -12.18 -11.36
C TYR A 19 -36.26 -13.30 -10.50
N LYS A 20 -35.19 -13.92 -11.02
CA LYS A 20 -34.37 -14.88 -10.31
C LYS A 20 -33.05 -14.25 -9.91
N PHE A 21 -32.60 -14.53 -8.70
CA PHE A 21 -31.35 -14.07 -8.14
C PHE A 21 -30.44 -15.27 -7.88
N ILE A 22 -29.21 -15.22 -8.41
CA ILE A 22 -28.20 -16.25 -8.18
C ILE A 22 -26.91 -15.55 -7.72
N THR A 23 -26.31 -16.05 -6.65
CA THR A 23 -25.02 -15.59 -6.17
C THR A 23 -23.95 -16.64 -6.46
N TYR A 24 -22.75 -16.16 -6.77
CA TYR A 24 -21.55 -16.99 -6.88
C TYR A 24 -20.44 -16.40 -6.03
N LYS A 25 -20.08 -17.11 -4.97
CA LYS A 25 -18.96 -16.76 -4.06
C LYS A 25 -17.64 -17.02 -4.79
N ARG A 26 -16.73 -16.03 -4.79
CA ARG A 26 -15.58 -16.11 -5.69
C ARG A 26 -14.24 -15.92 -5.01
N VAL A 27 -14.01 -14.79 -4.33
CA VAL A 27 -12.69 -14.37 -3.86
C VAL A 27 -12.75 -14.04 -2.39
N GLU A 28 -11.72 -14.45 -1.65
CA GLU A 28 -11.55 -14.08 -0.24
C GLU A 28 -11.40 -12.57 -0.11
N ASN A 29 -12.10 -12.01 0.86
CA ASN A 29 -12.06 -10.64 1.30
C ASN A 29 -11.53 -10.58 2.73
N PHE A 30 -10.46 -9.85 2.93
CA PHE A 30 -9.77 -9.72 4.20
C PHE A 30 -10.25 -8.47 4.92
N ARG A 31 -10.82 -8.61 6.10
CA ARG A 31 -11.36 -7.51 6.87
C ARG A 31 -10.98 -7.54 8.33
N ILE A 32 -10.93 -6.36 8.90
CA ILE A 32 -10.75 -6.10 10.32
C ILE A 32 -12.13 -5.80 10.88
N ASN A 33 -12.67 -6.71 11.66
CA ASN A 33 -13.89 -6.50 12.43
C ASN A 33 -13.49 -5.86 13.76
N LEU A 34 -13.96 -4.63 13.97
CA LEU A 34 -13.68 -3.80 15.15
C LEU A 34 -14.82 -3.82 16.17
N ASP A 35 -15.90 -4.55 15.89
CA ASP A 35 -17.03 -4.64 16.80
C ASP A 35 -16.59 -5.30 18.11
N GLY A 36 -16.90 -4.67 19.25
CA GLY A 36 -16.49 -5.12 20.56
C GLY A 36 -15.11 -4.65 21.04
N PHE A 37 -14.37 -3.87 20.23
CA PHE A 37 -13.11 -3.24 20.65
C PHE A 37 -13.32 -1.77 20.98
N ASN A 38 -12.74 -1.31 22.10
CA ASN A 38 -12.83 0.08 22.53
C ASN A 38 -11.68 0.95 22.00
N ASN A 39 -10.54 0.34 21.74
CA ASN A 39 -9.34 1.02 21.23
C ASN A 39 -8.51 0.04 20.37
N SER A 40 -7.58 0.57 19.61
CA SER A 40 -6.73 -0.24 18.74
C SER A 40 -5.75 -1.12 19.48
N GLU A 41 -5.38 -0.77 20.71
CA GLU A 41 -4.46 -1.57 21.51
C GLU A 41 -5.12 -2.90 21.90
N ASP A 42 -6.40 -2.89 22.30
CA ASP A 42 -7.16 -4.12 22.60
C ASP A 42 -7.24 -5.00 21.35
N TYR A 43 -7.47 -4.39 20.18
CA TYR A 43 -7.44 -5.09 18.91
C TYR A 43 -6.07 -5.74 18.63
N LEU A 44 -4.98 -4.99 18.82
CA LEU A 44 -3.62 -5.51 18.61
C LEU A 44 -3.29 -6.66 19.58
N ILE A 45 -3.74 -6.58 20.82
CA ILE A 45 -3.55 -7.64 21.82
C ILE A 45 -4.25 -8.93 21.38
N SER A 46 -5.47 -8.82 20.87
CA SER A 46 -6.24 -9.98 20.40
C SER A 46 -5.66 -10.61 19.13
N GLN A 47 -5.08 -9.78 18.23
CA GLN A 47 -4.69 -10.19 16.89
C GLN A 47 -3.21 -10.56 16.76
N MET A 48 -2.33 -10.00 17.59
CA MET A 48 -0.89 -10.15 17.44
C MET A 48 -0.20 -10.57 18.73
N GLY A 49 0.78 -11.47 18.60
CA GLY A 49 1.66 -11.82 19.71
C GLY A 49 2.51 -10.64 20.21
N SER A 50 2.94 -10.68 21.48
CA SER A 50 3.67 -9.61 22.16
C SER A 50 4.92 -9.13 21.41
N LYS A 51 5.69 -10.05 20.82
CA LYS A 51 6.88 -9.73 19.99
C LYS A 51 6.52 -8.84 18.78
N SER A 52 5.42 -9.16 18.07
CA SER A 52 4.98 -8.38 16.89
C SER A 52 4.51 -6.98 17.29
N ARG A 53 3.75 -6.86 18.39
CA ARG A 53 3.31 -5.58 18.94
C ARG A 53 4.51 -4.71 19.37
N SER A 54 5.46 -5.30 20.10
CA SER A 54 6.69 -4.60 20.51
C SER A 54 7.50 -4.12 19.31
N GLN A 55 7.62 -4.93 18.26
CA GLN A 55 8.29 -4.51 17.03
C GLN A 55 7.58 -3.35 16.34
N LEU A 56 6.26 -3.37 16.26
CA LEU A 56 5.46 -2.32 15.63
C LEU A 56 5.63 -0.99 16.40
N ARG A 57 5.48 -1.00 17.73
CA ARG A 57 5.70 0.19 18.58
C ARG A 57 7.10 0.76 18.43
N ARG A 58 8.13 -0.10 18.44
CA ARG A 58 9.52 0.32 18.23
C ARG A 58 9.72 0.99 16.87
N ARG A 59 9.04 0.54 15.82
CA ARG A 59 9.16 1.13 14.48
C ARG A 59 8.46 2.47 14.38
N ILE A 60 7.30 2.63 15.01
CA ILE A 60 6.65 3.94 15.12
C ILE A 60 7.55 4.91 15.88
N HIS A 61 8.02 4.52 17.06
CA HIS A 61 8.91 5.36 17.87
C HIS A 61 10.17 5.77 17.08
N ARG A 62 10.77 4.86 16.32
CA ARG A 62 11.91 5.19 15.46
C ARG A 62 11.54 6.14 14.33
N LEU A 63 10.40 5.94 13.69
CA LEU A 63 9.94 6.82 12.62
C LEU A 63 9.75 8.24 13.14
N GLU A 64 9.04 8.39 14.27
CA GLU A 64 8.73 9.69 14.88
C GLU A 64 9.96 10.36 15.50
N ALA A 65 10.97 9.60 15.94
CA ALA A 65 12.22 10.16 16.45
C ALA A 65 13.20 10.59 15.34
N CYS A 66 13.19 9.87 14.21
CA CYS A 66 14.11 10.14 13.09
C CYS A 66 13.59 11.26 12.18
N PHE A 67 12.27 11.44 12.09
CA PHE A 67 11.62 12.36 11.16
C PHE A 67 10.55 13.20 11.85
N ASN A 68 10.14 14.30 11.21
CA ASN A 68 9.04 15.15 11.69
C ASN A 68 7.69 14.65 11.15
N ILE A 69 7.16 13.60 11.79
CA ILE A 69 5.99 12.87 11.31
C ILE A 69 4.68 13.51 11.78
N ASN A 70 3.76 13.65 10.83
CA ASN A 70 2.38 14.07 11.10
C ASN A 70 1.38 13.13 10.41
N TYR A 71 0.28 12.80 11.11
CA TYR A 71 -0.78 11.92 10.64
C TYR A 71 -2.05 12.73 10.40
N VAL A 72 -2.53 12.78 9.16
CA VAL A 72 -3.67 13.64 8.80
C VAL A 72 -4.75 12.83 8.11
N PHE A 73 -5.99 12.98 8.57
CA PHE A 73 -7.17 12.48 7.92
C PHE A 73 -7.96 13.63 7.28
N TYR A 74 -8.15 13.56 5.99
CA TYR A 74 -9.06 14.43 5.25
C TYR A 74 -10.41 13.72 5.11
N TYR A 75 -11.40 14.19 5.88
CA TYR A 75 -12.73 13.59 5.99
C TYR A 75 -13.77 14.69 6.24
N GLY A 76 -14.48 15.09 5.21
CA GLY A 76 -15.44 16.21 5.23
C GLY A 76 -14.82 17.56 4.90
N ASP A 77 -13.49 17.68 4.93
CA ASP A 77 -12.78 18.92 4.63
C ASP A 77 -11.44 18.65 3.93
N ILE A 78 -11.27 19.23 2.76
CA ILE A 78 -10.02 19.31 2.00
C ILE A 78 -10.15 20.37 0.90
N SER A 79 -9.17 21.25 0.76
CA SER A 79 -9.15 22.16 -0.39
C SER A 79 -8.89 21.41 -1.69
N LYS A 80 -9.48 21.90 -2.80
CA LYS A 80 -9.28 21.27 -4.12
C LYS A 80 -7.80 21.22 -4.51
N GLN A 81 -7.05 22.27 -4.21
CA GLN A 81 -5.60 22.35 -4.49
C GLN A 81 -4.84 21.26 -3.73
N LYS A 82 -5.13 21.07 -2.43
CA LYS A 82 -4.50 20.02 -1.61
C LYS A 82 -4.87 18.63 -2.09
N TYR A 83 -6.12 18.42 -2.45
CA TYR A 83 -6.59 17.16 -3.04
C TYR A 83 -5.84 16.81 -4.33
N ASP A 84 -5.76 17.74 -5.27
CA ASP A 84 -5.08 17.51 -6.55
C ASP A 84 -3.59 17.24 -6.36
N PHE A 85 -2.93 17.95 -5.43
CA PHE A 85 -1.55 17.67 -5.02
C PHE A 85 -1.40 16.25 -4.49
N LEU A 86 -2.23 15.84 -3.54
CA LEU A 86 -2.16 14.50 -2.93
C LEU A 86 -2.41 13.38 -3.94
N PHE A 87 -3.34 13.57 -4.88
CA PHE A 87 -3.57 12.57 -5.94
C PHE A 87 -2.41 12.46 -6.92
N LYS A 88 -1.70 13.58 -7.19
CA LYS A 88 -0.46 13.57 -7.98
C LYS A 88 0.63 12.78 -7.24
N GLU A 89 0.84 13.06 -5.96
CA GLU A 89 1.84 12.35 -5.14
C GLU A 89 1.49 10.86 -4.98
N LEU A 90 0.22 10.52 -4.74
CA LEU A 90 -0.22 9.12 -4.66
C LEU A 90 0.11 8.36 -5.95
N LYS A 91 -0.09 8.97 -7.12
CA LYS A 91 0.26 8.37 -8.41
C LYS A 91 1.76 8.08 -8.50
N LEU A 92 2.60 9.06 -8.12
CA LEU A 92 4.06 8.89 -8.12
C LEU A 92 4.52 7.78 -7.16
N LEU A 93 3.94 7.70 -5.96
CA LEU A 93 4.23 6.64 -4.99
C LEU A 93 3.83 5.26 -5.54
N ILE A 94 2.68 5.15 -6.21
CA ILE A 94 2.21 3.92 -6.85
C ILE A 94 3.19 3.50 -7.96
N GLU A 95 3.49 4.40 -8.89
CA GLU A 95 4.38 4.12 -10.01
C GLU A 95 5.76 3.65 -9.51
N ARG A 96 6.34 4.34 -8.53
CA ARG A 96 7.62 4.00 -7.94
C ARG A 96 7.62 2.61 -7.30
N ARG A 97 6.58 2.29 -6.53
CA ARG A 97 6.44 1.01 -5.84
C ARG A 97 6.20 -0.16 -6.80
N PHE A 98 5.35 0.03 -7.82
CA PHE A 98 5.06 -1.00 -8.81
C PHE A 98 6.25 -1.24 -9.74
N ASN A 99 6.99 -0.19 -10.11
CA ASN A 99 8.24 -0.30 -10.87
C ASN A 99 9.32 -1.09 -10.10
N GLN A 100 9.43 -0.88 -8.78
CA GLN A 100 10.34 -1.64 -7.93
C GLN A 100 9.99 -3.13 -7.91
N ARG A 101 8.69 -3.47 -7.92
CA ARG A 101 8.21 -4.85 -7.85
C ARG A 101 8.15 -5.55 -9.21
N GLY A 102 8.28 -4.82 -10.31
CA GLY A 102 8.05 -5.36 -11.65
C GLY A 102 6.59 -5.71 -11.93
N ASP A 103 5.64 -5.11 -11.21
CA ASP A 103 4.20 -5.35 -11.31
C ASP A 103 3.49 -4.22 -12.04
N SER A 104 2.26 -4.48 -12.51
CA SER A 104 1.34 -3.48 -13.04
C SER A 104 0.25 -3.13 -12.04
N TYR A 105 -0.11 -1.85 -11.95
CA TYR A 105 -1.19 -1.39 -11.08
C TYR A 105 -2.57 -1.69 -11.68
N SER A 106 -3.36 -2.49 -11.00
CA SER A 106 -4.65 -3.01 -11.50
C SER A 106 -5.76 -1.97 -11.69
N LEU A 107 -5.66 -0.81 -11.05
CA LEU A 107 -6.64 0.28 -11.17
C LEU A 107 -6.19 1.41 -12.12
N LYS A 108 -5.14 1.19 -12.92
CA LYS A 108 -4.60 2.20 -13.84
C LYS A 108 -5.68 2.77 -14.76
N ASP A 109 -6.50 1.90 -15.35
CA ASP A 109 -7.57 2.30 -16.27
C ASP A 109 -8.74 3.04 -15.60
N LYS A 110 -8.87 2.92 -14.27
CA LYS A 110 -9.90 3.58 -13.47
C LYS A 110 -9.39 4.83 -12.74
N TRP A 111 -8.14 5.19 -12.92
CA TRP A 111 -7.49 6.26 -12.16
C TRP A 111 -8.23 7.60 -12.27
N ASN A 112 -8.54 8.03 -13.49
CA ASN A 112 -9.23 9.31 -13.72
C ASN A 112 -10.63 9.30 -13.09
N PHE A 113 -11.39 8.23 -13.29
CA PHE A 113 -12.71 8.07 -12.67
C PHE A 113 -12.64 8.16 -11.14
N ILE A 114 -11.66 7.49 -10.52
CA ILE A 114 -11.48 7.53 -9.06
C ILE A 114 -11.10 8.95 -8.63
N LYS A 115 -10.16 9.60 -9.32
CA LYS A 115 -9.73 10.96 -9.01
C LYS A 115 -10.88 11.97 -9.12
N GLU A 116 -11.70 11.90 -10.15
CA GLU A 116 -12.79 12.84 -10.37
C GLU A 116 -13.90 12.71 -9.32
N ASN A 117 -14.24 11.50 -8.93
CA ASN A 117 -15.34 11.24 -8.00
C ASN A 117 -14.96 11.36 -6.52
N SER A 118 -13.70 11.04 -6.15
CA SER A 118 -13.32 10.96 -4.73
C SER A 118 -13.30 12.31 -4.02
N TYR A 119 -13.08 13.42 -4.72
CA TYR A 119 -13.09 14.74 -4.11
C TYR A 119 -14.43 15.04 -3.44
N GLN A 120 -15.52 14.93 -4.20
CA GLN A 120 -16.87 15.18 -3.69
C GLN A 120 -17.24 14.18 -2.58
N LEU A 121 -16.86 12.91 -2.74
CA LEU A 121 -17.11 11.89 -1.72
C LEU A 121 -16.39 12.18 -0.39
N ILE A 122 -15.19 12.80 -0.42
CA ILE A 122 -14.50 13.22 0.80
C ILE A 122 -15.27 14.34 1.49
N LEU A 123 -15.72 15.36 0.75
CA LEU A 123 -16.53 16.46 1.31
C LEU A 123 -17.84 15.95 1.92
N GLU A 124 -18.44 14.92 1.33
CA GLU A 124 -19.66 14.26 1.81
C GLU A 124 -19.42 13.22 2.91
N LYS A 125 -18.19 13.06 3.40
CA LYS A 125 -17.80 12.01 4.38
C LYS A 125 -18.08 10.58 3.91
N LYS A 126 -18.15 10.35 2.61
CA LYS A 126 -18.27 9.03 1.96
C LYS A 126 -16.93 8.46 1.52
N ALA A 127 -15.87 9.24 1.65
CA ALA A 127 -14.49 8.83 1.46
C ALA A 127 -13.57 9.59 2.43
N SER A 128 -12.34 9.10 2.57
CA SER A 128 -11.27 9.83 3.27
C SER A 128 -9.94 9.64 2.57
N LEU A 129 -9.04 10.62 2.72
CA LEU A 129 -7.62 10.45 2.49
C LEU A 129 -6.91 10.44 3.84
N PHE A 130 -6.22 9.36 4.15
CA PHE A 130 -5.26 9.31 5.24
C PHE A 130 -3.86 9.54 4.68
N VAL A 131 -3.10 10.42 5.31
CA VAL A 131 -1.76 10.79 4.84
C VAL A 131 -0.80 10.81 6.02
N ILE A 132 0.32 10.13 5.87
CA ILE A 132 1.47 10.28 6.75
C ILE A 132 2.44 11.26 6.07
N TYR A 133 2.77 12.33 6.76
CA TYR A 133 3.73 13.32 6.31
C TYR A 133 5.05 13.20 7.06
N ASP A 134 6.15 13.46 6.37
CA ASP A 134 7.41 13.89 6.92
C ASP A 134 7.55 15.37 6.58
N GLU A 135 7.43 16.24 7.59
CA GLU A 135 7.22 17.68 7.40
C GLU A 135 6.03 17.98 6.47
N ASN A 136 6.31 18.48 5.28
CA ASN A 136 5.30 18.79 4.26
C ASN A 136 5.21 17.73 3.14
N LYS A 137 6.10 16.72 3.17
CA LYS A 137 6.16 15.66 2.15
C LYS A 137 5.26 14.50 2.54
N PRO A 138 4.27 14.12 1.70
CA PRO A 138 3.51 12.92 1.94
C PRO A 138 4.37 11.67 1.68
N ILE A 139 4.47 10.79 2.67
CA ILE A 139 5.26 9.56 2.61
C ILE A 139 4.39 8.29 2.59
N ASP A 140 3.14 8.40 2.97
CA ASP A 140 2.10 7.39 2.75
C ASP A 140 0.77 8.10 2.46
N ILE A 141 0.03 7.63 1.48
CA ILE A 141 -1.30 8.14 1.13
C ILE A 141 -2.24 6.95 0.93
N CYS A 142 -3.34 6.96 1.66
CA CYS A 142 -4.41 5.97 1.54
C CYS A 142 -5.74 6.64 1.23
N LEU A 143 -6.41 6.20 0.16
CA LEU A 143 -7.79 6.53 -0.15
C LEU A 143 -8.69 5.39 0.32
N SER A 144 -9.66 5.72 1.16
CA SER A 144 -10.68 4.79 1.63
C SER A 144 -12.09 5.30 1.29
N TYR A 145 -12.99 4.39 0.94
CA TYR A 145 -14.41 4.68 0.76
C TYR A 145 -15.21 4.22 1.96
N HIS A 146 -16.27 4.96 2.29
CA HIS A 146 -17.10 4.70 3.45
C HIS A 146 -18.54 4.41 3.03
N PHE A 147 -19.10 3.37 3.64
CA PHE A 147 -20.51 3.02 3.47
C PHE A 147 -21.07 2.57 4.82
N GLN A 148 -22.03 3.33 5.37
CA GLN A 148 -22.53 3.10 6.73
C GLN A 148 -21.39 3.05 7.76
N ASN A 149 -21.21 1.93 8.47
CA ASN A 149 -20.16 1.71 9.45
C ASN A 149 -18.95 0.91 8.89
N ILE A 150 -18.78 0.91 7.56
CA ILE A 150 -17.72 0.17 6.86
C ILE A 150 -16.78 1.15 6.18
N THR A 151 -15.48 0.96 6.39
CA THR A 151 -14.39 1.64 5.67
C THR A 151 -13.72 0.65 4.73
N GLN A 152 -13.70 0.93 3.43
CA GLN A 152 -13.02 0.12 2.42
C GLN A 152 -11.69 0.76 2.02
N HIS A 153 -10.60 0.06 2.21
CA HIS A 153 -9.24 0.46 1.85
C HIS A 153 -9.02 0.31 0.35
N LEU A 154 -9.29 1.36 -0.43
CA LEU A 154 -9.34 1.26 -1.89
C LEU A 154 -7.96 1.32 -2.55
N ILE A 155 -7.19 2.35 -2.26
CA ILE A 155 -5.87 2.60 -2.86
C ILE A 155 -4.91 3.07 -1.78
N ARG A 156 -3.72 2.46 -1.73
CA ARG A 156 -2.65 2.89 -0.85
C ARG A 156 -1.28 2.74 -1.47
N SER A 157 -0.44 3.73 -1.24
CA SER A 157 0.98 3.60 -1.54
C SER A 157 1.82 4.46 -0.61
N TYR A 158 3.03 3.98 -0.33
CA TYR A 158 4.00 4.69 0.51
C TYR A 158 5.34 4.84 -0.20
N ASP A 159 6.14 5.81 0.25
CA ASP A 159 7.51 6.03 -0.22
C ASP A 159 8.41 4.87 0.24
N ILE A 160 8.94 4.12 -0.73
CA ILE A 160 9.76 2.92 -0.49
C ILE A 160 11.06 3.22 0.25
N ASP A 161 11.51 4.48 0.29
CA ASP A 161 12.69 4.87 1.06
C ASP A 161 12.48 4.70 2.57
N TYR A 162 11.23 4.81 3.04
CA TYR A 162 10.84 4.59 4.44
C TYR A 162 10.48 3.13 4.77
N SER A 163 10.73 2.18 3.86
CA SER A 163 10.29 0.78 4.00
C SER A 163 10.78 0.10 5.28
N LYS A 164 11.97 0.45 5.77
CA LYS A 164 12.56 -0.12 7.00
C LYS A 164 11.77 0.25 8.26
N TYR A 165 11.06 1.37 8.24
CA TYR A 165 10.19 1.83 9.32
C TYR A 165 8.82 1.17 9.33
N TRP A 166 8.48 0.35 8.33
CA TRP A 166 7.17 -0.30 8.21
C TRP A 166 6.00 0.69 8.07
N VAL A 167 6.19 1.79 7.40
CA VAL A 167 5.17 2.85 7.22
C VAL A 167 3.81 2.26 6.83
N GLY A 168 3.77 1.26 5.95
CA GLY A 168 2.53 0.61 5.58
C GLY A 168 1.86 -0.27 6.67
N GLN A 169 2.55 -0.61 7.77
CA GLN A 169 1.94 -1.26 8.93
C GLN A 169 1.45 -0.20 9.93
N ILE A 170 2.20 0.89 10.04
CA ILE A 170 1.83 2.05 10.85
C ILE A 170 0.53 2.66 10.32
N ASP A 171 0.40 2.77 9.00
CA ASP A 171 -0.79 3.21 8.31
C ASP A 171 -2.04 2.43 8.76
N ILE A 172 -1.98 1.10 8.73
CA ILE A 172 -3.13 0.26 9.15
C ILE A 172 -3.48 0.52 10.62
N TRP A 173 -2.49 0.60 11.51
CA TRP A 173 -2.76 0.85 12.93
C TRP A 173 -3.44 2.20 13.14
N LYS A 174 -2.90 3.28 12.56
CA LYS A 174 -3.48 4.62 12.68
C LYS A 174 -4.89 4.70 12.08
N GLN A 175 -5.17 3.94 11.02
CA GLN A 175 -6.51 3.85 10.46
C GLN A 175 -7.46 3.05 11.35
N ILE A 176 -7.00 2.02 12.08
CA ILE A 176 -7.82 1.33 13.09
C ILE A 176 -8.21 2.30 14.21
N ASP A 177 -7.25 3.08 14.75
CA ASP A 177 -7.54 4.12 15.76
C ASP A 177 -8.63 5.07 15.26
N TRP A 178 -8.46 5.58 14.04
CA TRP A 178 -9.40 6.50 13.44
C TRP A 178 -10.78 5.88 13.19
N CYS A 179 -10.83 4.62 12.76
CA CYS A 179 -12.09 3.90 12.55
C CYS A 179 -12.88 3.77 13.87
N LEU A 180 -12.22 3.40 14.95
CA LEU A 180 -12.85 3.29 16.28
C LEU A 180 -13.37 4.64 16.78
N LEU A 181 -12.57 5.70 16.64
CA LEU A 181 -12.96 7.07 17.01
C LEU A 181 -14.16 7.59 16.20
N ASN A 182 -14.35 7.12 14.97
CA ASN A 182 -15.44 7.53 14.08
C ASN A 182 -16.58 6.49 13.98
N ASN A 183 -16.63 5.51 14.90
CA ASN A 183 -17.67 4.49 14.98
C ASN A 183 -17.79 3.57 13.75
N PHE A 184 -16.71 3.41 12.99
CA PHE A 184 -16.64 2.38 11.96
C PHE A 184 -16.39 1.03 12.61
N LYS A 185 -17.19 0.03 12.25
CA LYS A 185 -17.12 -1.33 12.79
C LYS A 185 -16.31 -2.28 11.92
N ILE A 186 -16.18 -1.99 10.65
CA ILE A 186 -15.46 -2.83 9.68
C ILE A 186 -14.46 -1.98 8.93
N PHE A 187 -13.19 -2.39 9.01
CA PHE A 187 -12.13 -1.89 8.14
C PHE A 187 -11.77 -2.98 7.14
N ASP A 188 -12.22 -2.83 5.90
CA ASP A 188 -12.10 -3.81 4.84
C ASP A 188 -10.84 -3.56 4.03
N LEU A 189 -9.87 -4.48 4.11
CA LEU A 189 -8.61 -4.42 3.35
C LEU A 189 -8.74 -4.99 1.93
N MET A 190 -9.96 -5.34 1.51
CA MET A 190 -10.30 -5.82 0.17
C MET A 190 -9.67 -7.18 -0.17
N TRP A 191 -9.79 -7.60 -1.43
CA TRP A 191 -9.30 -8.89 -1.91
C TRP A 191 -7.77 -8.97 -2.00
N GLY A 192 -7.30 -10.21 -2.19
CA GLY A 192 -5.88 -10.54 -2.39
C GLY A 192 -5.21 -10.98 -1.09
N LYS A 193 -4.81 -12.24 -1.07
CA LYS A 193 -4.11 -12.86 0.07
C LYS A 193 -2.66 -12.38 0.08
N LEU A 194 -2.40 -11.37 0.90
CA LEU A 194 -1.07 -10.83 1.18
C LEU A 194 -0.75 -11.06 2.66
N ASP A 195 0.51 -11.34 2.99
CA ASP A 195 0.93 -11.70 4.34
C ASP A 195 0.52 -10.66 5.39
N TYR A 196 0.60 -9.38 5.03
CA TYR A 196 0.19 -8.33 5.97
C TYR A 196 -1.33 -8.37 6.23
N LYS A 197 -2.17 -8.68 5.22
CA LYS A 197 -3.63 -8.79 5.42
C LYS A 197 -3.96 -9.95 6.33
N VAL A 198 -3.33 -11.11 6.12
CA VAL A 198 -3.50 -12.28 7.00
C VAL A 198 -3.11 -11.95 8.44
N ARG A 199 -2.07 -11.12 8.64
CA ARG A 199 -1.62 -10.70 9.96
C ARG A 199 -2.59 -9.75 10.66
N TRP A 200 -3.18 -8.81 9.91
CA TRP A 200 -4.04 -7.76 10.47
C TRP A 200 -5.50 -8.15 10.57
N CYS A 201 -6.01 -9.03 9.69
CA CYS A 201 -7.43 -9.36 9.63
C CYS A 201 -7.80 -10.45 10.61
N ASN A 202 -8.87 -10.24 11.36
CA ASN A 202 -9.49 -11.21 12.25
C ASN A 202 -10.69 -11.91 11.61
N GLU A 203 -11.10 -11.46 10.42
CA GLU A 203 -12.24 -12.05 9.71
C GLU A 203 -11.99 -12.13 8.21
N ILE A 204 -12.41 -13.24 7.61
CA ILE A 204 -12.40 -13.46 6.16
C ILE A 204 -13.83 -13.62 5.70
N SER A 205 -14.25 -12.77 4.76
CA SER A 205 -15.52 -12.88 4.05
C SER A 205 -15.27 -13.22 2.57
N LEU A 206 -16.30 -13.20 1.77
CA LEU A 206 -16.19 -13.49 0.33
C LEU A 206 -16.74 -12.35 -0.50
N PHE A 207 -16.12 -12.08 -1.62
CA PHE A 207 -16.75 -11.32 -2.69
C PHE A 207 -17.63 -12.22 -3.53
N GLU A 208 -18.79 -11.72 -3.87
CA GLU A 208 -19.80 -12.43 -4.63
C GLU A 208 -20.05 -11.77 -5.99
N HIS A 209 -20.43 -12.58 -6.96
CA HIS A 209 -21.02 -12.13 -8.21
C HIS A 209 -22.53 -12.38 -8.15
N HIS A 210 -23.31 -11.36 -8.37
CA HIS A 210 -24.77 -11.42 -8.34
C HIS A 210 -25.32 -11.36 -9.76
N PHE A 211 -26.13 -12.35 -10.11
CA PHE A 211 -26.82 -12.48 -11.39
C PHE A 211 -28.33 -12.29 -11.16
N ILE A 212 -28.92 -11.30 -11.82
CA ILE A 212 -30.35 -11.00 -11.74
C ILE A 212 -30.92 -11.10 -13.15
N PHE A 213 -31.92 -11.94 -13.35
CA PHE A 213 -32.57 -12.15 -14.66
C PHE A 213 -34.00 -12.57 -14.51
N LYS A 214 -34.83 -12.41 -15.59
CA LYS A 214 -36.23 -12.81 -15.60
C LYS A 214 -36.36 -14.34 -15.43
N ASN A 215 -37.22 -14.79 -14.50
CA ASN A 215 -37.35 -16.18 -14.09
C ASN A 215 -37.93 -17.10 -15.22
N ASN A 216 -38.65 -16.54 -16.16
CA ASN A 216 -39.28 -17.26 -17.28
C ASN A 216 -38.34 -17.51 -18.47
N ASN A 217 -37.05 -17.28 -18.34
CA ASN A 217 -36.10 -17.45 -19.46
C ASN A 217 -35.05 -18.53 -19.16
N PRO A 218 -35.28 -19.79 -19.61
CA PRO A 218 -34.36 -20.90 -19.35
C PRO A 218 -33.00 -20.72 -20.02
N LEU A 219 -32.93 -20.02 -21.17
CA LEU A 219 -31.65 -19.72 -21.83
C LEU A 219 -30.76 -18.80 -20.98
N LYS A 220 -31.35 -17.85 -20.30
CA LYS A 220 -30.59 -16.99 -19.37
C LYS A 220 -30.08 -17.77 -18.17
N LEU A 221 -30.85 -18.70 -17.65
CA LEU A 221 -30.40 -19.58 -16.58
C LEU A 221 -29.21 -20.44 -17.02
N LEU A 222 -29.28 -21.01 -18.22
CA LEU A 222 -28.19 -21.79 -18.81
C LEU A 222 -26.94 -20.92 -18.98
N PHE A 223 -27.09 -19.71 -19.53
CA PHE A 223 -26.01 -18.77 -19.70
C PHE A 223 -25.34 -18.41 -18.34
N VAL A 224 -26.10 -18.14 -17.29
CA VAL A 224 -25.56 -17.87 -15.96
C VAL A 224 -24.79 -19.07 -15.41
N LYS A 225 -25.29 -20.28 -15.58
CA LYS A 225 -24.58 -21.52 -15.19
C LYS A 225 -23.25 -21.68 -15.94
N ILE A 226 -23.23 -21.42 -17.24
CA ILE A 226 -22.00 -21.43 -18.05
C ILE A 226 -21.02 -20.38 -17.53
N MET A 227 -21.47 -19.15 -17.29
CA MET A 227 -20.61 -18.08 -16.75
C MET A 227 -20.02 -18.45 -15.38
N ILE A 228 -20.81 -19.04 -14.49
CA ILE A 228 -20.31 -19.50 -13.19
C ILE A 228 -19.23 -20.59 -13.37
N ASN A 229 -19.44 -21.53 -14.28
CA ASN A 229 -18.45 -22.58 -14.56
C ASN A 229 -17.16 -22.00 -15.17
N LEU A 230 -17.25 -21.01 -16.06
CA LEU A 230 -16.10 -20.31 -16.59
C LEU A 230 -15.33 -19.56 -15.49
N TYR A 231 -16.04 -18.95 -14.52
CA TYR A 231 -15.37 -18.35 -13.36
C TYR A 231 -14.67 -19.39 -12.49
N LYS A 232 -15.31 -20.55 -12.22
CA LYS A 232 -14.68 -21.66 -11.47
C LYS A 232 -13.40 -22.15 -12.15
N ILE A 233 -13.43 -22.34 -13.46
CA ILE A 233 -12.26 -22.75 -14.25
C ILE A 233 -11.18 -21.68 -14.17
N SER A 234 -11.54 -20.42 -14.38
CA SER A 234 -10.61 -19.28 -14.29
C SER A 234 -9.94 -19.17 -12.91
N ASP A 235 -10.70 -19.35 -11.83
CA ASP A 235 -10.21 -19.25 -10.47
C ASP A 235 -9.33 -20.47 -10.13
N TYR A 236 -9.70 -21.68 -10.56
CA TYR A 236 -8.88 -22.88 -10.43
C TYR A 236 -7.53 -22.76 -11.17
N VAL A 237 -7.56 -22.24 -12.40
CA VAL A 237 -6.37 -22.03 -13.22
C VAL A 237 -5.43 -21.00 -12.57
N LYS A 238 -5.98 -19.94 -11.99
CA LYS A 238 -5.20 -18.92 -11.25
C LYS A 238 -4.56 -19.44 -9.97
N GLN A 239 -5.19 -20.40 -9.31
CA GLN A 239 -4.68 -20.99 -8.07
C GLN A 239 -3.54 -21.98 -8.30
N LYS A 240 -3.47 -22.65 -9.45
CA LYS A 240 -2.40 -23.60 -9.73
C LYS A 240 -1.12 -22.89 -10.17
N CYS A 241 -0.04 -23.05 -9.41
CA CYS A 241 1.32 -22.55 -9.71
C CYS A 241 1.83 -22.94 -11.12
N PHE A 242 1.32 -24.00 -11.70
CA PHE A 242 1.64 -24.47 -13.04
C PHE A 242 1.36 -23.42 -14.13
N PHE A 243 0.31 -22.61 -13.97
CA PHE A 243 0.01 -21.56 -14.93
C PHE A 243 0.89 -20.33 -14.77
N LYS A 244 1.36 -20.04 -13.56
CA LYS A 244 2.40 -19.01 -13.35
C LYS A 244 3.69 -19.40 -14.05
N TRP A 245 4.04 -20.67 -14.03
CA TRP A 245 5.20 -21.19 -14.74
C TRP A 245 5.01 -21.15 -16.27
N LEU A 246 3.83 -21.56 -16.80
CA LEU A 246 3.51 -21.49 -18.23
C LEU A 246 3.44 -20.07 -18.78
N ILE A 247 2.88 -19.12 -18.00
CA ILE A 247 2.87 -17.72 -18.39
C ILE A 247 4.30 -17.17 -18.38
N LYS A 248 5.10 -17.51 -17.40
CA LYS A 248 6.50 -17.09 -17.31
C LYS A 248 7.36 -17.68 -18.43
N THR A 249 7.12 -18.93 -18.83
CA THR A 249 7.81 -19.55 -19.96
C THR A 249 7.31 -19.03 -21.32
N LYS A 250 6.00 -18.79 -21.49
CA LYS A 250 5.46 -18.20 -22.72
C LYS A 250 5.86 -16.75 -22.91
N LEU A 251 5.91 -15.95 -21.86
CA LEU A 251 6.43 -14.58 -21.88
C LEU A 251 7.93 -14.54 -22.21
N ASN A 252 8.71 -15.49 -21.73
CA ASN A 252 10.12 -15.60 -22.09
C ASN A 252 10.36 -16.07 -23.54
N PHE A 253 9.37 -16.73 -24.17
CA PHE A 253 9.46 -17.16 -25.59
C PHE A 253 8.96 -16.10 -26.58
N THR A 254 8.10 -15.19 -26.14
CA THR A 254 7.49 -14.17 -27.02
C THR A 254 8.13 -12.76 -26.87
N LEU A 255 8.97 -12.55 -25.89
CA LEU A 255 9.70 -11.31 -25.72
C LEU A 255 11.09 -11.45 -26.37
N ASN A 256 11.24 -10.82 -27.54
CA ASN A 256 12.50 -10.60 -28.22
C ASN A 256 13.60 -10.20 -27.23
N PRO A 257 14.82 -10.82 -27.29
CA PRO A 257 15.89 -10.56 -26.32
C PRO A 257 16.58 -9.20 -26.48
N LYS A 258 15.96 -8.23 -27.16
CA LYS A 258 16.58 -6.92 -27.42
C LYS A 258 16.06 -5.76 -26.58
N SER A 259 15.25 -5.97 -25.56
CA SER A 259 14.83 -4.91 -24.62
C SER A 259 14.93 -5.31 -23.15
N GLN A 260 15.81 -6.23 -22.81
CA GLN A 260 16.39 -6.23 -21.47
C GLN A 260 17.38 -5.05 -21.43
N ILE A 261 16.87 -3.86 -21.17
CA ILE A 261 17.63 -2.91 -20.37
C ILE A 261 17.77 -3.65 -19.04
N GLU A 262 18.90 -4.36 -18.88
CA GLU A 262 19.39 -4.75 -17.56
C GLU A 262 19.34 -3.44 -16.75
N LYS A 263 18.34 -3.29 -15.90
CA LYS A 263 18.50 -2.46 -14.73
C LYS A 263 19.61 -3.17 -13.94
N LYS A 264 20.86 -2.77 -14.20
CA LYS A 264 21.94 -2.95 -13.26
C LYS A 264 21.40 -2.37 -11.95
N GLU A 265 20.90 -3.21 -11.06
CA GLU A 265 20.76 -2.80 -9.66
C GLU A 265 22.19 -2.45 -9.26
N SER A 266 22.45 -1.17 -9.12
CA SER A 266 23.72 -0.70 -8.60
C SER A 266 23.89 -1.37 -7.24
N ILE A 267 24.92 -2.22 -7.12
CA ILE A 267 25.23 -2.91 -5.88
C ILE A 267 25.75 -1.85 -4.92
N ILE A 268 24.97 -1.56 -3.89
CA ILE A 268 25.39 -0.61 -2.84
C ILE A 268 26.19 -1.41 -1.81
N THR A 269 27.47 -1.10 -1.70
CA THR A 269 28.37 -1.63 -0.67
C THR A 269 28.49 -0.60 0.45
N LEU A 270 28.36 -1.06 1.71
CA LEU A 270 28.48 -0.22 2.89
C LEU A 270 29.73 -0.61 3.67
N GLU A 271 30.58 0.36 3.96
CA GLU A 271 31.80 0.18 4.75
C GLU A 271 31.76 1.10 5.98
N THR A 272 32.10 0.57 7.13
CA THR A 272 32.27 1.39 8.33
C THR A 272 33.61 2.11 8.25
N ILE A 273 33.61 3.43 8.39
CA ILE A 273 34.85 4.23 8.41
C ILE A 273 35.06 4.83 9.80
N SER A 274 36.31 4.82 10.26
CA SER A 274 36.69 5.35 11.58
C SER A 274 37.10 6.81 11.54
N LYS A 275 37.55 7.30 10.37
CA LYS A 275 38.00 8.70 10.20
C LYS A 275 37.35 9.30 8.96
N MET A 276 36.96 10.58 9.06
CA MET A 276 36.53 11.37 7.90
C MET A 276 37.74 11.71 7.01
N PRO A 277 37.58 11.73 5.68
CA PRO A 277 38.54 12.35 4.78
C PRO A 277 38.75 13.85 5.10
N LEU A 278 39.81 14.42 4.55
CA LEU A 278 40.05 15.87 4.66
C LEU A 278 38.89 16.65 4.02
N ASN A 279 38.63 17.86 4.51
CA ASN A 279 37.52 18.68 4.02
C ASN A 279 37.60 18.97 2.51
N ASP A 280 38.82 19.09 1.95
CA ASP A 280 39.05 19.35 0.53
C ASP A 280 38.70 18.15 -0.36
N ASP A 281 38.64 16.95 0.21
CA ASP A 281 38.34 15.71 -0.51
C ASP A 281 36.85 15.37 -0.58
N ILE A 282 35.99 16.13 0.11
CA ILE A 282 34.57 15.86 0.20
C ILE A 282 33.73 17.09 -0.11
N THR A 283 32.55 16.87 -0.72
CA THR A 283 31.55 17.91 -1.01
C THR A 283 30.22 17.54 -0.36
N SER A 284 29.66 18.46 0.46
CA SER A 284 28.33 18.26 1.06
C SER A 284 27.25 18.21 -0.02
N ILE A 285 26.35 17.25 0.09
CA ILE A 285 25.26 17.06 -0.86
C ILE A 285 23.90 16.97 -0.16
N ASN A 286 22.85 17.40 -0.88
CA ASN A 286 21.46 17.28 -0.41
C ASN A 286 20.79 16.09 -1.10
N ILE A 287 20.42 15.07 -0.35
CA ILE A 287 19.73 13.86 -0.85
C ILE A 287 18.33 14.14 -1.38
N ASN A 288 17.75 15.31 -1.17
CA ASN A 288 16.48 15.72 -1.76
C ASN A 288 16.65 16.29 -3.18
N ASN A 289 17.86 16.63 -3.58
CA ASN A 289 18.15 16.97 -4.96
C ASN A 289 17.94 15.75 -5.88
N ALA A 290 17.39 15.99 -7.07
CA ALA A 290 17.08 14.94 -8.04
C ALA A 290 18.29 14.05 -8.36
N SER A 291 19.49 14.61 -8.43
CA SER A 291 20.75 13.90 -8.71
C SER A 291 21.18 12.91 -7.61
N TYR A 292 20.68 13.05 -6.38
CA TYR A 292 21.10 12.25 -5.24
C TYR A 292 19.95 11.48 -4.57
N LYS A 293 18.75 11.50 -5.15
CA LYS A 293 17.56 10.79 -4.60
C LYS A 293 17.76 9.28 -4.42
N PHE A 294 18.67 8.69 -5.18
CA PHE A 294 18.98 7.26 -5.08
C PHE A 294 19.64 6.88 -3.74
N LEU A 295 20.29 7.83 -3.05
CA LEU A 295 20.90 7.63 -1.73
C LEU A 295 19.89 7.63 -0.59
N ARG A 296 18.68 8.19 -0.78
CA ARG A 296 17.71 8.42 0.30
C ARG A 296 17.41 7.17 1.09
N LYS A 297 17.15 6.06 0.40
CA LYS A 297 16.85 4.79 1.08
C LYS A 297 18.02 4.35 1.98
N THR A 298 19.25 4.44 1.50
CA THR A 298 20.48 4.08 2.25
C THR A 298 20.65 5.00 3.46
N VAL A 299 20.46 6.30 3.29
CA VAL A 299 20.53 7.28 4.38
C VAL A 299 19.46 7.01 5.44
N TYR A 300 18.21 6.75 5.03
CA TYR A 300 17.11 6.46 5.95
C TYR A 300 17.28 5.10 6.65
N ASP A 301 17.87 4.12 5.97
CA ASP A 301 18.25 2.85 6.58
C ASP A 301 19.34 3.02 7.64
N PHE A 302 20.33 3.90 7.39
CA PHE A 302 21.35 4.29 8.36
C PHE A 302 20.75 5.00 9.58
N GLN A 303 19.85 5.99 9.37
CA GLN A 303 19.13 6.68 10.45
C GLN A 303 18.35 5.66 11.32
N TYR A 304 17.64 4.72 10.68
CA TYR A 304 16.93 3.69 11.41
C TYR A 304 17.84 2.85 12.30
N LEU A 305 19.00 2.45 11.80
CA LEU A 305 19.95 1.59 12.53
C LEU A 305 20.58 2.32 13.72
N ASN A 306 20.96 3.56 13.53
CA ASN A 306 21.69 4.37 14.52
C ASN A 306 20.75 5.20 15.42
N PHE A 307 19.45 5.19 15.12
CA PHE A 307 18.45 5.99 15.84
C PHE A 307 18.79 7.50 15.83
N GLU A 308 19.08 8.01 14.63
CA GLU A 308 19.51 9.38 14.39
C GLU A 308 18.38 10.23 13.78
N ASN A 309 18.21 11.44 14.28
CA ASN A 309 17.31 12.41 13.66
C ASN A 309 17.90 12.95 12.35
N THR A 310 17.05 13.29 11.40
CA THR A 310 17.47 13.86 10.11
C THR A 310 18.35 15.10 10.26
N ALA A 311 18.12 15.93 11.27
CA ALA A 311 18.91 17.12 11.54
C ALA A 311 20.39 16.83 11.86
N ASN A 312 20.70 15.60 12.32
CA ASN A 312 22.06 15.19 12.68
C ASN A 312 22.78 14.47 11.53
N ILE A 313 22.12 14.32 10.37
CA ILE A 313 22.69 13.57 9.24
C ILE A 313 23.29 14.51 8.23
N ASN A 314 24.55 14.31 7.95
CA ASN A 314 25.26 14.93 6.84
C ASN A 314 25.62 13.89 5.80
N VAL A 315 25.52 14.26 4.52
CA VAL A 315 25.88 13.39 3.40
C VAL A 315 26.90 14.11 2.52
N PHE A 316 27.96 13.42 2.19
CA PHE A 316 29.06 13.97 1.40
C PHE A 316 29.33 13.07 0.19
N LYS A 317 29.72 13.68 -0.93
CA LYS A 317 30.36 13.00 -2.06
C LYS A 317 31.88 13.06 -1.88
N ILE A 318 32.58 11.96 -2.16
CA ILE A 318 34.04 11.94 -2.19
C ILE A 318 34.49 12.40 -3.57
N ASN A 319 35.28 13.49 -3.63
CA ASN A 319 35.63 14.15 -4.88
C ASN A 319 36.55 13.31 -5.79
N ASN A 320 37.46 12.57 -5.18
CA ASN A 320 38.48 11.80 -5.91
C ASN A 320 38.09 10.34 -6.14
N GLU A 321 36.84 9.95 -5.81
CA GLU A 321 36.32 8.60 -6.00
C GLU A 321 35.00 8.64 -6.79
N VAL A 322 34.89 7.73 -7.75
CA VAL A 322 33.68 7.61 -8.57
C VAL A 322 32.59 6.95 -7.71
N ASP A 323 31.38 7.52 -7.74
CA ASP A 323 30.16 7.00 -7.09
C ASP A 323 30.36 6.58 -5.62
N SER A 324 31.18 7.34 -4.88
CA SER A 324 31.49 7.13 -3.48
C SER A 324 30.96 8.27 -2.61
N TYR A 325 30.26 7.88 -1.54
CA TYR A 325 29.59 8.84 -0.65
C TYR A 325 29.84 8.49 0.81
N ILE A 326 29.68 9.47 1.69
CA ILE A 326 29.74 9.29 3.14
C ILE A 326 28.41 9.72 3.74
N VAL A 327 27.87 8.89 4.60
CA VAL A 327 26.74 9.24 5.47
C VAL A 327 27.27 9.34 6.90
N GLN A 328 27.19 10.54 7.47
CA GLN A 328 27.66 10.84 8.81
C GLN A 328 26.47 11.18 9.70
N GLY A 329 26.34 10.51 10.83
CA GLY A 329 25.49 10.84 11.95
C GLY A 329 26.28 11.39 13.14
N ALA A 330 25.62 11.62 14.25
CA ALA A 330 26.29 12.10 15.47
C ALA A 330 27.22 11.05 16.11
N LYS A 331 26.90 9.77 15.93
CA LYS A 331 27.59 8.66 16.63
C LYS A 331 28.35 7.73 15.70
N SER A 332 28.04 7.72 14.44
CA SER A 332 28.59 6.76 13.48
C SER A 332 28.62 7.33 12.06
N GLN A 333 29.42 6.72 11.23
CA GLN A 333 29.55 7.10 9.83
C GLN A 333 29.79 5.87 8.98
N ILE A 334 29.33 5.91 7.73
CA ILE A 334 29.51 4.84 6.74
C ILE A 334 29.94 5.44 5.41
N LYS A 335 30.76 4.70 4.69
CA LYS A 335 31.05 4.92 3.28
C LYS A 335 30.08 4.10 2.44
N VAL A 336 29.52 4.71 1.43
CA VAL A 336 28.56 4.12 0.48
C VAL A 336 29.21 4.09 -0.89
N LEU A 337 29.42 2.90 -1.42
CA LEU A 337 29.96 2.66 -2.76
C LEU A 337 28.84 2.16 -3.67
N ILE A 338 28.72 2.73 -4.87
CA ILE A 338 27.73 2.33 -5.87
C ILE A 338 28.47 1.71 -7.04
N ASN A 339 28.34 0.40 -7.20
CA ASN A 339 29.00 -0.40 -8.22
C ASN A 339 28.07 -0.70 -9.41
#